data_52b68e57807ed4320522f0b618ecb363
#
_entry.id   52b68e57807ed4320522f0b618ecb363
#
_cell.length_a   1.000
_cell.length_b   1.000
_cell.length_c   1.000
_cell.angle_alpha   90.00
_cell.angle_beta   90.00
_cell.angle_gamma   90.00
#
_symmetry.space_group_name_H-M   'P 1'
#
loop_
_entity.id
_entity.type
_entity.pdbx_description
1 polymer ?
#
loop_
_entity_poly.entity_id
_entity_poly.type
_entity_poly.pdbx_seq_one_letter_code
_entity_poly.pdbx_strand_id
1 'polypeptide(L)'
;MNSLSLSGKSWFLKKYNQEDVTFIKDNYSLDEITSKLLSIRKIKKEDINSFLNPVVKNFIPNPNTLIDMEKSSLRTYEAIMSNEKIGIFGDYDVDGASSTALLGNYLHELNLDFNIYIPDRKKEGYGPSIKSFKEFLDKKIKLIFTVDCGTLSFEAIDFAKKNNIDVIVLDHHQSEIKLPDAFSIINPNRFDDKSNLQNLCAAGVTFMFLVSLNRELRVKKWFQDNNINEPDLINYLDLVSLGTVCDVVPLTGLNRAFVKQGLKIIKLKKNLGIKTLLDICKIETNPTIYHLGFMLGPRINAGGRVGKCSHGANLLLNKDPKKSYSLASELDQFNEERKILESNLLQKILNETKTNVDDPVLILSGKNWHEGVIGIVAARLKDKLNKPVILISLENDIGKASARSITGFDIGSVIISATQENILIKGGGHKMAGGFSIKIENIDKFKNFAIRRFKNINEDISKEKPIFLDDVISPSAINLEFFNKVALLSPFGPGNPEPKFAIENLKTINGKIVAKKHIKSTLLGKDGSIIKTIAFNSVNKDLGEYLLKKNNKLFNIAGKLSLNEWRGQSNVEFIIDDISVNKNFKNTVPSSIG
;
A
#
# COMPACT_ATOMS: atom_id res chain seq x y z
N MET A 1 7.47 -3.30 -39.00
CA MET A 1 6.42 -2.52 -38.27
C MET A 1 6.18 -3.21 -36.95
N ASN A 2 6.49 -2.57 -35.84
CA ASN A 2 6.23 -3.09 -34.50
C ASN A 2 4.71 -3.10 -34.27
N SER A 3 4.10 -4.28 -34.19
CA SER A 3 2.67 -4.41 -33.94
C SER A 3 2.39 -4.15 -32.46
N LEU A 4 1.96 -2.94 -32.17
CA LEU A 4 1.44 -2.59 -30.86
C LEU A 4 0.09 -3.29 -30.62
N SER A 5 -0.23 -3.58 -29.36
CA SER A 5 -1.53 -4.08 -28.93
C SER A 5 -2.64 -3.02 -29.14
N LEU A 6 -3.90 -3.38 -28.88
CA LEU A 6 -5.02 -2.41 -28.97
C LEU A 6 -4.88 -1.23 -27.99
N SER A 7 -4.15 -1.41 -26.89
CA SER A 7 -3.85 -0.32 -25.96
C SER A 7 -2.49 0.37 -26.24
N GLY A 8 -1.88 0.15 -27.40
CA GLY A 8 -0.62 0.77 -27.80
C GLY A 8 0.60 0.27 -27.01
N LYS A 9 0.57 -0.96 -26.49
CA LYS A 9 1.64 -1.53 -25.66
C LYS A 9 2.39 -2.62 -26.38
N SER A 10 3.67 -2.77 -26.04
CA SER A 10 4.50 -3.90 -26.44
C SER A 10 4.48 -4.99 -25.36
N TRP A 11 4.42 -6.26 -25.74
CA TRP A 11 4.43 -7.39 -24.83
C TRP A 11 5.79 -8.06 -24.83
N PHE A 12 6.32 -8.36 -23.63
CA PHE A 12 7.62 -9.00 -23.44
C PHE A 12 7.47 -10.20 -22.54
N LEU A 13 8.07 -11.33 -22.91
CA LEU A 13 8.23 -12.47 -22.02
C LEU A 13 9.42 -12.22 -21.09
N LYS A 14 9.21 -12.47 -19.80
CA LYS A 14 10.29 -12.44 -18.81
C LYS A 14 11.22 -13.63 -19.03
N LYS A 15 12.50 -13.41 -18.82
CA LYS A 15 13.51 -14.45 -18.90
C LYS A 15 13.53 -15.25 -17.60
N TYR A 16 13.80 -16.54 -17.71
CA TYR A 16 14.09 -17.45 -16.61
C TYR A 16 15.36 -18.26 -16.92
N ASN A 17 15.96 -18.87 -15.89
CA ASN A 17 17.08 -19.79 -16.06
C ASN A 17 16.55 -21.23 -16.09
N GLN A 18 16.81 -21.96 -17.16
CA GLN A 18 16.34 -23.33 -17.34
C GLN A 18 16.97 -24.31 -16.32
N GLU A 19 18.23 -24.09 -15.94
CA GLU A 19 18.90 -24.90 -14.90
C GLU A 19 18.23 -24.75 -13.55
N ASP A 20 17.82 -23.51 -13.17
CA ASP A 20 17.07 -23.26 -11.95
C ASP A 20 15.71 -23.95 -12.00
N VAL A 21 15.00 -23.87 -13.13
CA VAL A 21 13.69 -24.53 -13.29
C VAL A 21 13.82 -26.04 -13.09
N THR A 22 14.81 -26.68 -13.71
CA THR A 22 15.08 -28.13 -13.56
C THR A 22 15.42 -28.45 -12.11
N PHE A 23 16.34 -27.71 -11.51
CA PHE A 23 16.72 -27.89 -10.11
C PHE A 23 15.51 -27.81 -9.16
N ILE A 24 14.66 -26.79 -9.35
CA ILE A 24 13.48 -26.57 -8.50
C ILE A 24 12.48 -27.71 -8.65
N LYS A 25 12.22 -28.16 -9.87
CA LYS A 25 11.32 -29.33 -10.12
C LYS A 25 11.81 -30.56 -9.39
N ASP A 26 13.08 -30.89 -9.53
CA ASP A 26 13.65 -32.16 -9.05
C ASP A 26 13.79 -32.18 -7.53
N ASN A 27 14.16 -31.06 -6.90
CA ASN A 27 14.45 -31.00 -5.47
C ASN A 27 13.24 -30.59 -4.60
N TYR A 28 12.23 -29.93 -5.17
CA TYR A 28 11.06 -29.43 -4.41
C TYR A 28 9.74 -30.05 -4.86
N SER A 29 9.77 -31.00 -5.80
CA SER A 29 8.59 -31.68 -6.35
C SER A 29 7.52 -30.69 -6.83
N LEU A 30 7.96 -29.56 -7.42
CA LEU A 30 7.09 -28.53 -7.97
C LEU A 30 6.89 -28.75 -9.46
N ASP A 31 5.74 -28.31 -9.96
CA ASP A 31 5.47 -28.33 -11.41
C ASP A 31 6.30 -27.29 -12.17
N GLU A 32 6.32 -27.40 -13.49
CA GLU A 32 7.14 -26.56 -14.34
C GLU A 32 6.77 -25.08 -14.27
N ILE A 33 5.48 -24.74 -14.21
CA ILE A 33 5.06 -23.34 -14.18
C ILE A 33 5.44 -22.68 -12.86
N THR A 34 5.24 -23.35 -11.73
CA THR A 34 5.66 -22.86 -10.42
C THR A 34 7.18 -22.66 -10.37
N SER A 35 7.94 -23.60 -10.92
CA SER A 35 9.41 -23.53 -11.00
C SER A 35 9.89 -22.38 -11.88
N LYS A 36 9.28 -22.16 -13.06
CA LYS A 36 9.53 -20.99 -13.91
C LYS A 36 9.25 -19.69 -13.19
N LEU A 37 8.10 -19.59 -12.51
CA LEU A 37 7.71 -18.39 -11.78
C LEU A 37 8.66 -18.07 -10.62
N LEU A 38 9.22 -19.06 -9.94
CA LEU A 38 10.26 -18.89 -8.91
C LEU A 38 11.58 -18.41 -9.50
N SER A 39 12.01 -19.00 -10.63
CA SER A 39 13.21 -18.59 -11.36
C SER A 39 13.12 -17.14 -11.86
N ILE A 40 11.97 -16.75 -12.46
CA ILE A 40 11.70 -15.36 -12.87
C ILE A 40 11.84 -14.38 -11.71
N ARG A 41 11.45 -14.78 -10.49
CA ARG A 41 11.55 -13.97 -9.27
C ARG A 41 12.94 -13.99 -8.66
N LYS A 42 13.86 -14.74 -9.24
CA LYS A 42 15.23 -14.91 -8.74
C LYS A 42 15.29 -15.32 -7.26
N ILE A 43 14.33 -16.19 -6.85
CA ILE A 43 14.35 -16.75 -5.50
C ILE A 43 15.55 -17.68 -5.40
N LYS A 44 16.40 -17.48 -4.38
CA LYS A 44 17.54 -18.33 -4.16
C LYS A 44 17.10 -19.77 -3.85
N LYS A 45 17.90 -20.74 -4.26
CA LYS A 45 17.58 -22.18 -4.09
C LYS A 45 17.29 -22.54 -2.63
N GLU A 46 18.10 -22.05 -1.71
CA GLU A 46 17.95 -22.23 -0.26
C GLU A 46 16.69 -21.58 0.33
N ASP A 47 16.17 -20.53 -0.32
CA ASP A 47 15.03 -19.74 0.19
C ASP A 47 13.66 -20.23 -0.34
N ILE A 48 13.62 -21.23 -1.22
CA ILE A 48 12.37 -21.66 -1.88
C ILE A 48 11.32 -22.13 -0.86
N ASN A 49 11.69 -22.97 0.08
CA ASN A 49 10.77 -23.45 1.12
C ASN A 49 10.26 -22.30 2.00
N SER A 50 11.14 -21.42 2.42
CA SER A 50 10.80 -20.26 3.24
C SER A 50 9.96 -19.23 2.47
N PHE A 51 10.18 -19.09 1.16
CA PHE A 51 9.35 -18.26 0.30
C PHE A 51 7.93 -18.83 0.14
N LEU A 52 7.81 -20.14 -0.11
CA LEU A 52 6.51 -20.81 -0.28
C LEU A 52 5.75 -20.91 1.03
N ASN A 53 6.42 -21.20 2.14
CA ASN A 53 5.84 -21.40 3.47
C ASN A 53 6.51 -20.51 4.52
N PRO A 54 6.38 -19.19 4.42
CA PRO A 54 7.03 -18.29 5.36
C PRO A 54 6.40 -18.41 6.75
N VAL A 55 7.23 -18.72 7.74
CA VAL A 55 6.88 -18.75 9.16
C VAL A 55 7.57 -17.57 9.82
N VAL A 56 6.82 -16.71 10.51
CA VAL A 56 7.36 -15.46 11.11
C VAL A 56 8.58 -15.72 11.98
N LYS A 57 8.56 -16.79 12.78
CA LYS A 57 9.68 -17.17 13.65
C LYS A 57 11.01 -17.34 12.90
N ASN A 58 10.97 -17.76 11.63
CA ASN A 58 12.17 -17.99 10.83
C ASN A 58 12.72 -16.71 10.17
N PHE A 59 11.92 -15.64 10.12
CA PHE A 59 12.28 -14.39 9.47
C PHE A 59 12.53 -13.25 10.46
N ILE A 60 12.03 -13.36 11.69
CA ILE A 60 12.20 -12.34 12.71
C ILE A 60 13.68 -12.33 13.17
N PRO A 61 14.43 -11.24 12.94
CA PRO A 61 15.77 -11.11 13.49
C PRO A 61 15.70 -10.80 15.00
N ASN A 62 16.84 -10.74 15.67
CA ASN A 62 16.88 -10.17 17.01
C ASN A 62 16.38 -8.71 16.94
N PRO A 63 15.32 -8.33 17.68
CA PRO A 63 14.81 -6.95 17.63
C PRO A 63 15.87 -5.89 17.93
N ASN A 64 16.85 -6.20 18.77
CA ASN A 64 17.93 -5.29 19.16
C ASN A 64 18.93 -4.98 18.01
N THR A 65 18.71 -5.53 16.80
CA THR A 65 19.40 -5.05 15.59
C THR A 65 18.91 -3.68 15.15
N LEU A 66 17.68 -3.29 15.50
CA LEU A 66 17.17 -1.93 15.35
C LEU A 66 17.75 -1.04 16.43
N ILE A 67 18.28 0.11 16.03
CA ILE A 67 18.87 1.08 16.97
C ILE A 67 17.82 1.53 17.97
N ASP A 68 18.24 1.77 19.21
CA ASP A 68 17.43 2.19 20.37
C ASP A 68 16.38 1.17 20.85
N MET A 69 16.29 -0.03 20.27
CA MET A 69 15.27 -1.03 20.62
C MET A 69 15.35 -1.45 22.09
N GLU A 70 16.54 -1.86 22.54
CA GLU A 70 16.77 -2.29 23.94
C GLU A 70 16.50 -1.16 24.94
N LYS A 71 17.03 0.04 24.65
CA LYS A 71 16.81 1.24 25.46
C LYS A 71 15.32 1.56 25.60
N SER A 72 14.54 1.41 24.52
CA SER A 72 13.10 1.64 24.51
C SER A 72 12.34 0.61 25.33
N SER A 73 12.71 -0.67 25.22
CA SER A 73 12.08 -1.76 25.98
C SER A 73 12.33 -1.62 27.48
N LEU A 74 13.57 -1.28 27.88
CA LEU A 74 13.93 -1.00 29.28
C LEU A 74 13.16 0.18 29.84
N ARG A 75 13.10 1.31 29.11
CA ARG A 75 12.35 2.50 29.58
C ARG A 75 10.86 2.21 29.72
N THR A 76 10.32 1.39 28.82
CA THR A 76 8.90 0.99 28.91
C THR A 76 8.67 0.09 30.12
N TYR A 77 9.57 -0.84 30.39
CA TYR A 77 9.53 -1.65 31.62
C TYR A 77 9.55 -0.77 32.87
N GLU A 78 10.43 0.24 32.95
CA GLU A 78 10.51 1.18 34.07
C GLU A 78 9.19 1.97 34.23
N ALA A 79 8.57 2.41 33.11
CA ALA A 79 7.28 3.09 33.14
C ALA A 79 6.18 2.19 33.73
N ILE A 80 6.17 0.92 33.32
CA ILE A 80 5.23 -0.09 33.84
C ILE A 80 5.43 -0.29 35.33
N MET A 81 6.66 -0.48 35.77
CA MET A 81 6.99 -0.67 37.22
C MET A 81 6.62 0.52 38.07
N SER A 82 6.74 1.73 37.53
CA SER A 82 6.45 2.98 38.23
C SER A 82 4.99 3.45 38.06
N ASN A 83 4.13 2.65 37.40
CA ASN A 83 2.74 3.01 37.05
C ASN A 83 2.62 4.39 36.36
N GLU A 84 3.57 4.70 35.49
CA GLU A 84 3.55 5.94 34.74
C GLU A 84 2.40 5.94 33.73
N LYS A 85 1.75 7.11 33.55
CA LYS A 85 0.75 7.27 32.49
C LYS A 85 1.39 7.29 31.13
N ILE A 86 0.86 6.46 30.21
CA ILE A 86 1.37 6.28 28.86
C ILE A 86 0.46 7.00 27.86
N GLY A 87 1.08 7.67 26.88
CA GLY A 87 0.41 8.26 25.72
C GLY A 87 0.80 7.54 24.43
N ILE A 88 -0.14 7.39 23.52
CA ILE A 88 0.13 6.92 22.15
C ILE A 88 -0.35 8.01 21.18
N PHE A 89 0.59 8.59 20.45
CA PHE A 89 0.32 9.50 19.36
C PHE A 89 0.46 8.73 18.04
N GLY A 90 -0.64 8.56 17.27
CA GLY A 90 -0.62 7.83 16.01
C GLY A 90 -0.97 8.72 14.82
N ASP A 91 -0.59 8.27 13.61
CA ASP A 91 -1.09 8.89 12.39
C ASP A 91 -2.53 8.43 12.07
N TYR A 92 -3.19 9.16 11.18
CA TYR A 92 -4.61 8.98 10.82
C TYR A 92 -4.84 8.00 9.68
N ASP A 93 -3.82 7.46 9.07
CA ASP A 93 -3.95 6.48 8.00
C ASP A 93 -4.02 5.03 8.54
N VAL A 94 -3.99 4.04 7.64
CA VAL A 94 -4.16 2.64 8.05
C VAL A 94 -2.97 2.13 8.83
N ASP A 95 -1.74 2.52 8.47
CA ASP A 95 -0.55 2.05 9.17
C ASP A 95 -0.47 2.67 10.57
N GLY A 96 -0.71 3.98 10.69
CA GLY A 96 -0.82 4.67 11.98
C GLY A 96 -1.96 4.13 12.85
N ALA A 97 -3.15 3.89 12.27
CA ALA A 97 -4.28 3.30 13.00
C ALA A 97 -3.99 1.87 13.46
N SER A 98 -3.34 1.05 12.61
CA SER A 98 -2.95 -0.33 12.94
C SER A 98 -1.86 -0.36 14.01
N SER A 99 -0.87 0.50 13.91
CA SER A 99 0.22 0.64 14.90
C SER A 99 -0.30 1.10 16.26
N THR A 100 -1.19 2.10 16.26
CA THR A 100 -1.86 2.57 17.48
C THR A 100 -2.67 1.46 18.14
N ALA A 101 -3.45 0.72 17.34
CA ALA A 101 -4.26 -0.38 17.84
C ALA A 101 -3.41 -1.57 18.30
N LEU A 102 -2.31 -1.85 17.62
CA LEU A 102 -1.37 -2.91 17.98
C LEU A 102 -0.76 -2.65 19.37
N LEU A 103 -0.18 -1.47 19.56
CA LEU A 103 0.40 -1.08 20.86
C LEU A 103 -0.67 -0.99 21.95
N GLY A 104 -1.83 -0.35 21.65
CA GLY A 104 -2.90 -0.19 22.63
C GLY A 104 -3.54 -1.52 23.04
N ASN A 105 -3.79 -2.45 22.12
CA ASN A 105 -4.31 -3.78 22.48
C ASN A 105 -3.32 -4.56 23.33
N TYR A 106 -2.01 -4.45 23.06
CA TYR A 106 -0.98 -5.05 23.89
C TYR A 106 -0.97 -4.48 25.33
N LEU A 107 -1.00 -3.14 25.46
CA LEU A 107 -1.08 -2.50 26.78
C LEU A 107 -2.35 -2.89 27.53
N HIS A 108 -3.48 -3.03 26.84
CA HIS A 108 -4.72 -3.54 27.45
C HIS A 108 -4.59 -4.97 27.98
N GLU A 109 -3.89 -5.86 27.29
CA GLU A 109 -3.66 -7.23 27.77
C GLU A 109 -2.73 -7.25 28.99
N LEU A 110 -1.90 -6.22 29.16
CA LEU A 110 -1.10 -6.02 30.39
C LEU A 110 -1.87 -5.30 31.51
N ASN A 111 -3.17 -4.99 31.32
CA ASN A 111 -4.00 -4.20 32.23
C ASN A 111 -3.45 -2.79 32.51
N LEU A 112 -2.81 -2.17 31.51
CA LEU A 112 -2.24 -0.83 31.61
C LEU A 112 -3.16 0.22 30.98
N ASP A 113 -3.33 1.35 31.68
CA ASP A 113 -4.06 2.50 31.15
C ASP A 113 -3.19 3.35 30.22
N PHE A 114 -3.78 3.80 29.12
CA PHE A 114 -3.12 4.69 28.19
C PHE A 114 -4.10 5.69 27.56
N ASN A 115 -3.55 6.76 27.00
CA ASN A 115 -4.32 7.76 26.26
C ASN A 115 -3.86 7.79 24.81
N ILE A 116 -4.80 7.84 23.87
CA ILE A 116 -4.48 7.98 22.46
C ILE A 116 -4.76 9.41 21.96
N TYR A 117 -3.96 9.84 21.01
CA TYR A 117 -4.16 11.08 20.25
C TYR A 117 -3.90 10.81 18.77
N ILE A 118 -4.88 11.14 17.94
CA ILE A 118 -4.75 11.09 16.48
C ILE A 118 -5.04 12.51 15.97
N PRO A 119 -4.09 13.15 15.27
CA PRO A 119 -4.24 14.55 14.85
C PRO A 119 -5.33 14.72 13.79
N ASP A 120 -5.99 15.87 13.80
CA ASP A 120 -6.88 16.26 12.72
C ASP A 120 -6.06 16.72 11.51
N ARG A 121 -6.07 15.92 10.45
CA ARG A 121 -5.30 16.19 9.24
C ARG A 121 -5.46 17.59 8.66
N LYS A 122 -6.69 18.14 8.70
CA LYS A 122 -6.99 19.47 8.12
C LYS A 122 -6.50 20.59 9.01
N LYS A 123 -6.66 20.45 10.34
CA LYS A 123 -6.35 21.50 11.31
C LYS A 123 -4.92 21.47 11.78
N GLU A 124 -4.35 20.28 11.97
CA GLU A 124 -3.06 20.05 12.62
C GLU A 124 -1.99 19.56 11.63
N GLY A 125 -2.40 18.92 10.53
CA GLY A 125 -1.47 18.37 9.55
C GLY A 125 -1.02 16.96 9.91
N TYR A 126 0.24 16.64 9.59
CA TYR A 126 0.87 15.35 9.83
C TYR A 126 1.86 15.43 10.99
N GLY A 127 1.86 14.41 11.84
CA GLY A 127 2.82 14.24 12.92
C GLY A 127 2.52 15.04 14.18
N PRO A 128 3.34 14.84 15.24
CA PRO A 128 3.21 15.53 16.52
C PRO A 128 3.40 17.03 16.44
N SER A 129 2.64 17.77 17.25
CA SER A 129 2.74 19.21 17.42
C SER A 129 2.88 19.56 18.92
N ILE A 130 3.36 20.76 19.21
CA ILE A 130 3.40 21.28 20.58
C ILE A 130 1.99 21.25 21.22
N LYS A 131 0.97 21.55 20.44
CA LYS A 131 -0.44 21.52 20.90
C LYS A 131 -0.84 20.13 21.37
N SER A 132 -0.59 19.09 20.56
CA SER A 132 -0.94 17.71 20.89
C SER A 132 -0.17 17.20 22.10
N PHE A 133 1.11 17.54 22.22
CA PHE A 133 1.92 17.14 23.37
C PHE A 133 1.57 17.90 24.65
N LYS A 134 1.04 19.13 24.54
CA LYS A 134 0.47 19.85 25.66
C LYS A 134 -0.76 19.12 26.25
N GLU A 135 -1.62 18.51 25.40
CA GLU A 135 -2.74 17.70 25.90
C GLU A 135 -2.27 16.47 26.68
N PHE A 136 -1.16 15.86 26.29
CA PHE A 136 -0.55 14.79 27.07
C PHE A 136 0.05 15.29 28.39
N LEU A 137 0.69 16.45 28.39
CA LEU A 137 1.21 17.08 29.60
C LEU A 137 0.08 17.37 30.60
N ASP A 138 -1.04 17.94 30.14
CA ASP A 138 -2.21 18.25 30.97
C ASP A 138 -2.82 16.98 31.62
N LYS A 139 -2.70 15.83 30.94
CA LYS A 139 -3.09 14.51 31.45
C LYS A 139 -2.03 13.85 32.32
N LYS A 140 -0.90 14.54 32.59
CA LYS A 140 0.24 14.04 33.40
C LYS A 140 0.88 12.78 32.81
N ILE A 141 0.93 12.67 31.49
CA ILE A 141 1.62 11.57 30.81
C ILE A 141 3.13 11.77 30.93
N LYS A 142 3.85 10.67 31.19
CA LYS A 142 5.30 10.65 31.39
C LYS A 142 6.06 9.97 30.25
N LEU A 143 5.42 9.03 29.58
CA LEU A 143 5.97 8.33 28.43
C LEU A 143 5.01 8.44 27.25
N ILE A 144 5.48 8.97 26.12
CA ILE A 144 4.73 9.05 24.88
C ILE A 144 5.37 8.12 23.84
N PHE A 145 4.56 7.27 23.22
CA PHE A 145 4.92 6.61 21.98
C PHE A 145 4.37 7.41 20.80
N THR A 146 5.20 7.72 19.81
CA THR A 146 4.71 8.16 18.51
C THR A 146 4.80 6.97 17.56
N VAL A 147 3.73 6.66 16.85
CA VAL A 147 3.68 5.54 15.91
C VAL A 147 3.33 6.05 14.52
N ASP A 148 4.10 5.61 13.52
CA ASP A 148 3.97 6.02 12.11
C ASP A 148 4.24 7.52 11.88
N CYS A 149 4.98 8.13 12.77
CA CYS A 149 5.39 9.53 12.73
C CYS A 149 6.41 9.81 13.84
N GLY A 150 7.00 10.99 13.80
CA GLY A 150 7.84 11.48 14.89
C GLY A 150 9.31 11.66 14.52
N THR A 151 9.83 10.93 13.54
CA THR A 151 11.26 10.97 13.15
C THR A 151 11.77 12.39 12.82
N LEU A 152 10.91 13.28 12.34
CA LEU A 152 11.26 14.66 12.00
C LEU A 152 10.50 15.72 12.84
N SER A 153 9.96 15.34 14.00
CA SER A 153 9.11 16.20 14.83
C SER A 153 9.93 16.95 15.91
N PHE A 154 10.90 17.75 15.50
CA PHE A 154 11.86 18.43 16.38
C PHE A 154 11.19 19.28 17.45
N GLU A 155 10.28 20.20 17.07
CA GLU A 155 9.66 21.16 17.99
C GLU A 155 8.80 20.47 19.08
N ALA A 156 8.03 19.46 18.69
CA ALA A 156 7.17 18.73 19.62
C ALA A 156 8.00 17.89 20.59
N ILE A 157 9.05 17.24 20.11
CA ILE A 157 9.96 16.43 20.94
C ILE A 157 10.75 17.30 21.88
N ASP A 158 11.27 18.45 21.45
CA ASP A 158 11.92 19.43 22.31
C ASP A 158 10.98 19.95 23.41
N PHE A 159 9.70 20.18 23.07
CA PHE A 159 8.70 20.57 24.06
C PHE A 159 8.49 19.45 25.10
N ALA A 160 8.37 18.19 24.69
CA ALA A 160 8.22 17.05 25.58
C ALA A 160 9.41 16.96 26.55
N LYS A 161 10.63 17.02 26.02
CA LYS A 161 11.87 16.95 26.79
C LYS A 161 11.95 18.06 27.85
N LYS A 162 11.61 19.32 27.49
CA LYS A 162 11.57 20.47 28.43
C LYS A 162 10.56 20.29 29.55
N ASN A 163 9.54 19.43 29.37
CA ASN A 163 8.51 19.15 30.36
C ASN A 163 8.69 17.78 31.04
N ASN A 164 9.88 17.17 30.94
CA ASN A 164 10.22 15.87 31.53
C ASN A 164 9.25 14.76 31.09
N ILE A 165 8.94 14.71 29.80
CA ILE A 165 8.17 13.65 29.15
C ILE A 165 9.11 12.94 28.18
N ASP A 166 9.29 11.64 28.37
CA ASP A 166 10.07 10.82 27.45
C ASP A 166 9.24 10.45 26.23
N VAL A 167 9.88 10.49 25.06
CA VAL A 167 9.25 10.14 23.77
C VAL A 167 10.01 8.98 23.15
N ILE A 168 9.30 7.89 22.89
CA ILE A 168 9.77 6.75 22.08
C ILE A 168 9.11 6.84 20.70
N VAL A 169 9.93 6.99 19.67
CA VAL A 169 9.46 7.07 18.27
C VAL A 169 9.52 5.67 17.65
N LEU A 170 8.37 5.18 17.14
CA LEU A 170 8.24 3.94 16.37
C LEU A 170 7.80 4.32 14.95
N ASP A 171 8.75 4.50 14.05
CA ASP A 171 8.51 5.10 12.74
C ASP A 171 9.29 4.34 11.65
N HIS A 172 8.94 4.59 10.40
CA HIS A 172 9.61 4.01 9.23
C HIS A 172 9.84 5.02 8.10
N HIS A 173 9.44 6.26 8.29
CA HIS A 173 9.64 7.31 7.30
C HIS A 173 11.12 7.65 7.12
N GLN A 174 11.46 8.21 5.96
CA GLN A 174 12.83 8.67 5.68
C GLN A 174 13.28 9.68 6.74
N SER A 175 14.47 9.47 7.25
CA SER A 175 15.07 10.36 8.24
C SER A 175 15.99 11.39 7.60
N GLU A 176 16.33 12.42 8.35
CA GLU A 176 17.47 13.28 8.11
C GLU A 176 18.70 12.78 8.90
N ILE A 177 19.89 13.29 8.57
CA ILE A 177 21.12 12.96 9.31
C ILE A 177 20.97 13.41 10.77
N LYS A 178 20.42 14.61 10.99
CA LYS A 178 20.09 15.12 12.33
C LYS A 178 18.71 14.62 12.74
N LEU A 179 18.65 13.96 13.87
CA LEU A 179 17.41 13.48 14.48
C LEU A 179 16.99 14.39 15.64
N PRO A 180 15.69 14.45 15.98
CA PRO A 180 15.22 15.13 17.19
C PRO A 180 15.74 14.43 18.46
N ASP A 181 15.86 15.18 19.53
CA ASP A 181 16.40 14.72 20.82
C ASP A 181 15.31 13.98 21.65
N ALA A 182 14.74 12.93 21.04
CA ALA A 182 13.83 12.01 21.70
C ALA A 182 14.56 11.09 22.68
N PHE A 183 13.83 10.49 23.64
CA PHE A 183 14.42 9.46 24.48
C PHE A 183 15.00 8.34 23.61
N SER A 184 14.24 7.88 22.60
CA SER A 184 14.71 6.89 21.63
C SER A 184 13.94 7.00 20.29
N ILE A 185 14.60 6.59 19.20
CA ILE A 185 14.03 6.59 17.86
C ILE A 185 14.31 5.25 17.19
N ILE A 186 13.30 4.38 17.15
CA ILE A 186 13.34 3.11 16.44
C ILE A 186 12.79 3.36 15.04
N ASN A 187 13.71 3.44 14.07
CA ASN A 187 13.36 3.65 12.68
C ASN A 187 14.42 2.99 11.78
N PRO A 188 14.08 1.94 11.00
CA PRO A 188 15.03 1.26 10.13
C PRO A 188 15.53 2.10 8.95
N ASN A 189 14.93 3.29 8.72
CA ASN A 189 15.35 4.24 7.68
C ASN A 189 16.24 5.38 8.23
N ARG A 190 16.75 5.25 9.44
CA ARG A 190 17.83 6.11 9.96
C ARG A 190 19.11 5.85 9.19
N PHE A 191 19.94 6.90 8.98
CA PHE A 191 21.22 6.77 8.29
C PHE A 191 22.22 5.86 9.01
N ASP A 192 22.12 5.75 10.31
CA ASP A 192 23.00 4.94 11.16
C ASP A 192 22.45 3.52 11.42
N ASP A 193 21.21 3.20 11.04
CA ASP A 193 20.61 1.87 11.21
C ASP A 193 21.18 0.85 10.21
N LYS A 194 21.51 -0.34 10.70
CA LYS A 194 22.08 -1.45 9.92
C LYS A 194 21.25 -2.75 10.02
N SER A 195 20.00 -2.64 10.46
CA SER A 195 19.14 -3.79 10.68
C SER A 195 18.72 -4.52 9.40
N ASN A 196 18.83 -3.87 8.24
CA ASN A 196 18.30 -4.32 6.95
C ASN A 196 16.76 -4.50 6.96
N LEU A 197 16.05 -3.72 7.79
CA LEU A 197 14.59 -3.78 7.94
C LEU A 197 13.88 -2.56 7.34
N GLN A 198 14.52 -1.83 6.41
CA GLN A 198 14.01 -0.61 5.78
C GLN A 198 12.64 -0.77 5.09
N ASN A 199 12.26 -2.00 4.79
CA ASN A 199 10.99 -2.32 4.15
C ASN A 199 9.82 -2.50 5.15
N LEU A 200 10.04 -2.42 6.45
CA LEU A 200 8.95 -2.49 7.43
C LEU A 200 8.10 -1.22 7.36
N CYS A 201 6.79 -1.36 7.48
CA CYS A 201 5.88 -0.29 7.82
C CYS A 201 5.88 -0.04 9.34
N ALA A 202 5.23 1.02 9.82
CA ALA A 202 5.22 1.34 11.25
C ALA A 202 4.56 0.24 12.11
N ALA A 203 3.53 -0.45 11.62
CA ALA A 203 2.96 -1.60 12.32
C ALA A 203 3.97 -2.75 12.43
N GLY A 204 4.84 -2.94 11.43
CA GLY A 204 5.94 -3.90 11.49
C GLY A 204 7.01 -3.51 12.52
N VAL A 205 7.40 -2.23 12.57
CA VAL A 205 8.33 -1.69 13.57
C VAL A 205 7.74 -1.80 14.98
N THR A 206 6.48 -1.43 15.16
CA THR A 206 5.75 -1.58 16.42
C THR A 206 5.69 -3.04 16.87
N PHE A 207 5.46 -3.97 15.96
CA PHE A 207 5.49 -5.41 16.26
C PHE A 207 6.87 -5.86 16.75
N MET A 208 7.95 -5.43 16.09
CA MET A 208 9.32 -5.71 16.53
C MET A 208 9.60 -5.15 17.92
N PHE A 209 9.09 -3.96 18.22
CA PHE A 209 9.17 -3.38 19.57
C PHE A 209 8.43 -4.25 20.59
N LEU A 210 7.22 -4.73 20.29
CA LEU A 210 6.46 -5.61 21.19
C LEU A 210 7.18 -6.95 21.42
N VAL A 211 7.86 -7.50 20.42
CA VAL A 211 8.71 -8.70 20.60
C VAL A 211 9.83 -8.43 21.58
N SER A 212 10.48 -7.26 21.49
CA SER A 212 11.55 -6.87 22.42
C SER A 212 11.02 -6.63 23.84
N LEU A 213 9.90 -5.91 23.97
CA LEU A 213 9.26 -5.62 25.26
C LEU A 213 8.76 -6.90 25.94
N ASN A 214 8.12 -7.81 25.19
CA ASN A 214 7.68 -9.12 25.72
C ASN A 214 8.86 -9.93 26.29
N ARG A 215 9.98 -9.92 25.54
CA ARG A 215 11.22 -10.57 25.99
C ARG A 215 11.76 -9.93 27.27
N GLU A 216 11.77 -8.60 27.37
CA GLU A 216 12.24 -7.89 28.56
C GLU A 216 11.37 -8.21 29.79
N LEU A 217 10.03 -8.12 29.65
CA LEU A 217 9.08 -8.46 30.71
C LEU A 217 9.22 -9.92 31.17
N ARG A 218 9.47 -10.85 30.23
CA ARG A 218 9.71 -12.26 30.56
C ARG A 218 11.01 -12.47 31.33
N VAL A 219 12.11 -11.84 30.90
CA VAL A 219 13.41 -11.93 31.56
C VAL A 219 13.33 -11.37 32.98
N LYS A 220 12.60 -10.28 33.19
CA LYS A 220 12.34 -9.66 34.49
C LYS A 220 11.26 -10.37 35.32
N LYS A 221 10.70 -11.50 34.83
CA LYS A 221 9.63 -12.29 35.47
C LYS A 221 8.34 -11.52 35.72
N TRP A 222 8.14 -10.37 35.06
CA TRP A 222 7.03 -9.46 35.31
C TRP A 222 5.66 -10.15 35.13
N PHE A 223 5.50 -11.00 34.15
CA PHE A 223 4.26 -11.75 33.90
C PHE A 223 3.90 -12.66 35.09
N GLN A 224 4.90 -13.34 35.66
CA GLN A 224 4.71 -14.25 36.77
C GLN A 224 4.37 -13.47 38.05
N ASP A 225 5.12 -12.39 38.33
CA ASP A 225 4.98 -11.58 39.53
C ASP A 225 3.61 -10.85 39.58
N ASN A 226 3.05 -10.53 38.42
CA ASN A 226 1.74 -9.86 38.29
C ASN A 226 0.59 -10.81 37.99
N ASN A 227 0.82 -12.13 37.87
CA ASN A 227 -0.17 -13.14 37.49
C ASN A 227 -0.92 -12.80 36.18
N ILE A 228 -0.18 -12.30 35.21
CA ILE A 228 -0.67 -11.94 33.88
C ILE A 228 -0.13 -12.96 32.85
N ASN A 229 -1.00 -13.45 31.98
CA ASN A 229 -0.55 -14.29 30.87
C ASN A 229 0.25 -13.46 29.85
N GLU A 230 1.38 -13.99 29.41
CA GLU A 230 2.15 -13.37 28.34
C GLU A 230 1.31 -13.28 27.04
N PRO A 231 1.15 -12.09 26.42
CA PRO A 231 0.41 -11.93 25.20
C PRO A 231 1.00 -12.75 24.04
N ASP A 232 0.14 -13.50 23.34
CA ASP A 232 0.55 -14.20 22.11
C ASP A 232 0.58 -13.21 20.93
N LEU A 233 1.77 -12.71 20.62
CA LEU A 233 1.99 -11.72 19.57
C LEU A 233 1.55 -12.17 18.18
N ILE A 234 1.45 -13.48 17.92
CA ILE A 234 0.96 -14.00 16.63
C ILE A 234 -0.48 -13.56 16.37
N ASN A 235 -1.29 -13.41 17.42
CA ASN A 235 -2.66 -12.94 17.28
C ASN A 235 -2.79 -11.51 16.73
N TYR A 236 -1.75 -10.68 16.87
CA TYR A 236 -1.72 -9.30 16.35
C TYR A 236 -1.26 -9.17 14.89
N LEU A 237 -0.91 -10.28 14.24
CA LEU A 237 -0.50 -10.26 12.84
C LEU A 237 -1.63 -9.83 11.88
N ASP A 238 -2.87 -9.84 12.33
CA ASP A 238 -3.99 -9.22 11.59
C ASP A 238 -3.79 -7.72 11.41
N LEU A 239 -3.44 -6.98 12.48
CA LEU A 239 -3.16 -5.55 12.44
C LEU A 239 -1.86 -5.26 11.67
N VAL A 240 -0.80 -6.04 11.91
CA VAL A 240 0.47 -5.91 11.18
C VAL A 240 0.27 -6.11 9.67
N SER A 241 -0.53 -7.12 9.29
CA SER A 241 -0.83 -7.35 7.87
C SER A 241 -1.63 -6.22 7.25
N LEU A 242 -2.57 -5.65 8.00
CA LEU A 242 -3.39 -4.53 7.54
C LEU A 242 -2.52 -3.30 7.27
N GLY A 243 -1.64 -2.90 8.19
CA GLY A 243 -0.67 -1.82 7.99
C GLY A 243 0.25 -2.12 6.81
N THR A 244 0.94 -3.29 6.81
CA THR A 244 1.89 -3.69 5.77
C THR A 244 1.30 -3.64 4.35
N VAL A 245 0.06 -4.13 4.17
CA VAL A 245 -0.59 -4.13 2.85
C VAL A 245 -1.03 -2.74 2.44
N CYS A 246 -1.56 -1.94 3.37
CA CYS A 246 -2.11 -0.62 3.06
C CYS A 246 -1.03 0.45 2.87
N ASP A 247 0.10 0.31 3.53
CA ASP A 247 1.28 1.15 3.31
C ASP A 247 2.08 0.78 2.05
N VAL A 248 1.66 -0.29 1.36
CA VAL A 248 2.18 -0.69 0.04
C VAL A 248 3.69 -1.05 0.07
N VAL A 249 4.20 -1.49 1.20
CA VAL A 249 5.60 -1.93 1.34
C VAL A 249 5.87 -3.27 0.65
N PRO A 250 7.12 -3.58 0.28
CA PRO A 250 7.45 -4.83 -0.41
C PRO A 250 7.08 -6.09 0.39
N LEU A 251 6.37 -7.03 -0.25
CA LEU A 251 5.95 -8.31 0.32
C LEU A 251 7.02 -9.38 0.15
N THR A 252 8.20 -9.11 0.67
CA THR A 252 9.38 -9.99 0.69
C THR A 252 9.81 -10.28 2.12
N GLY A 253 10.58 -11.33 2.34
CA GLY A 253 11.15 -11.66 3.66
C GLY A 253 10.12 -11.63 4.79
N LEU A 254 10.40 -10.84 5.83
CA LEU A 254 9.56 -10.72 7.02
C LEU A 254 8.16 -10.17 6.71
N ASN A 255 8.03 -9.16 5.85
CA ASN A 255 6.72 -8.62 5.44
C ASN A 255 5.84 -9.68 4.78
N ARG A 256 6.44 -10.53 3.94
CA ARG A 256 5.73 -11.66 3.34
C ARG A 256 5.23 -12.64 4.41
N ALA A 257 6.07 -12.94 5.40
CA ALA A 257 5.70 -13.82 6.50
C ALA A 257 4.56 -13.21 7.35
N PHE A 258 4.66 -11.92 7.69
CA PHE A 258 3.61 -11.19 8.39
C PHE A 258 2.28 -11.27 7.66
N VAL A 259 2.25 -10.93 6.38
CA VAL A 259 1.00 -10.90 5.60
C VAL A 259 0.44 -12.32 5.41
N LYS A 260 1.28 -13.32 5.07
CA LYS A 260 0.79 -14.69 4.85
C LYS A 260 0.21 -15.31 6.12
N GLN A 261 0.83 -15.08 7.28
CA GLN A 261 0.29 -15.55 8.56
C GLN A 261 -0.87 -14.67 9.05
N GLY A 262 -0.77 -13.35 8.93
CA GLY A 262 -1.81 -12.44 9.35
C GLY A 262 -3.13 -12.62 8.61
N LEU A 263 -3.12 -12.97 7.33
CA LEU A 263 -4.34 -13.35 6.61
C LEU A 263 -5.03 -14.57 7.24
N LYS A 264 -4.27 -15.53 7.82
CA LYS A 264 -4.85 -16.66 8.57
C LYS A 264 -5.49 -16.19 9.89
N ILE A 265 -4.86 -15.21 10.57
CA ILE A 265 -5.40 -14.63 11.81
C ILE A 265 -6.66 -13.81 11.50
N ILE A 266 -6.66 -12.99 10.45
CA ILE A 266 -7.85 -12.23 10.00
C ILE A 266 -9.03 -13.17 9.73
N LYS A 267 -8.79 -14.35 9.15
CA LYS A 267 -9.82 -15.37 8.93
C LYS A 267 -10.49 -15.83 10.24
N LEU A 268 -9.78 -15.81 11.36
CA LEU A 268 -10.32 -16.16 12.68
C LEU A 268 -11.23 -15.06 13.25
N LYS A 269 -11.22 -13.86 12.65
CA LYS A 269 -12.09 -12.72 13.03
C LYS A 269 -11.99 -12.33 14.52
N LYS A 270 -10.80 -12.47 15.13
CA LYS A 270 -10.56 -12.16 16.55
C LYS A 270 -10.63 -10.65 16.83
N ASN A 271 -10.03 -9.81 15.98
CA ASN A 271 -10.16 -8.36 16.11
C ASN A 271 -11.56 -7.92 15.67
N LEU A 272 -12.30 -7.35 16.62
CA LEU A 272 -13.70 -6.98 16.40
C LEU A 272 -13.86 -5.89 15.34
N GLY A 273 -12.94 -4.92 15.27
CA GLY A 273 -12.96 -3.86 14.26
C GLY A 273 -12.77 -4.42 12.84
N ILE A 274 -11.78 -5.30 12.65
CA ILE A 274 -11.54 -5.97 11.36
C ILE A 274 -12.74 -6.84 10.99
N LYS A 275 -13.26 -7.64 11.94
CA LYS A 275 -14.47 -8.45 11.74
C LYS A 275 -15.64 -7.60 11.24
N THR A 276 -15.93 -6.50 11.93
CA THR A 276 -17.04 -5.61 11.57
C THR A 276 -16.88 -4.99 10.19
N LEU A 277 -15.65 -4.59 9.82
CA LEU A 277 -15.37 -4.10 8.46
C LEU A 277 -15.56 -5.18 7.40
N LEU A 278 -15.13 -6.42 7.65
CA LEU A 278 -15.37 -7.55 6.75
C LEU A 278 -16.87 -7.79 6.53
N ASP A 279 -17.66 -7.73 7.61
CA ASP A 279 -19.11 -7.94 7.57
C ASP A 279 -19.80 -6.79 6.79
N ILE A 280 -19.46 -5.52 7.01
CA ILE A 280 -19.96 -4.36 6.24
C ILE A 280 -19.58 -4.48 4.76
N CYS A 281 -18.36 -4.94 4.47
CA CYS A 281 -17.92 -5.19 3.11
C CYS A 281 -18.54 -6.44 2.46
N LYS A 282 -19.34 -7.22 3.21
CA LYS A 282 -19.95 -8.48 2.77
C LYS A 282 -18.91 -9.48 2.26
N ILE A 283 -17.77 -9.57 2.95
CA ILE A 283 -16.70 -10.51 2.62
C ILE A 283 -16.97 -11.82 3.37
N GLU A 284 -17.52 -12.78 2.65
CA GLU A 284 -17.84 -14.12 3.16
C GLU A 284 -16.73 -15.14 2.88
N THR A 285 -15.87 -14.84 1.91
CA THR A 285 -14.74 -15.67 1.50
C THR A 285 -13.51 -15.48 2.38
N ASN A 286 -12.45 -16.26 2.15
CA ASN A 286 -11.18 -16.05 2.83
C ASN A 286 -10.62 -14.65 2.53
N PRO A 287 -10.22 -13.88 3.56
CA PRO A 287 -9.61 -12.58 3.36
C PRO A 287 -8.34 -12.67 2.51
N THR A 288 -8.17 -11.71 1.62
CA THR A 288 -7.00 -11.60 0.72
C THR A 288 -6.39 -10.21 0.82
N ILE A 289 -5.20 -10.02 0.25
CA ILE A 289 -4.58 -8.70 0.13
C ILE A 289 -5.50 -7.69 -0.57
N TYR A 290 -6.26 -8.13 -1.59
CA TYR A 290 -7.23 -7.27 -2.25
C TYR A 290 -8.27 -6.71 -1.25
N HIS A 291 -8.78 -7.54 -0.36
CA HIS A 291 -9.73 -7.10 0.66
C HIS A 291 -9.09 -6.07 1.61
N LEU A 292 -7.84 -6.31 2.06
CA LEU A 292 -7.14 -5.37 2.93
C LEU A 292 -6.87 -4.03 2.22
N GLY A 293 -6.21 -4.06 1.06
CA GLY A 293 -5.75 -2.85 0.38
C GLY A 293 -6.85 -2.06 -0.35
N PHE A 294 -7.93 -2.72 -0.82
CA PHE A 294 -8.96 -2.09 -1.65
C PHE A 294 -10.35 -2.04 -1.05
N MET A 295 -10.60 -2.75 0.05
CA MET A 295 -11.90 -2.73 0.71
C MET A 295 -11.82 -2.19 2.14
N LEU A 296 -10.98 -2.74 3.01
CA LEU A 296 -10.83 -2.29 4.40
C LEU A 296 -10.03 -0.98 4.48
N GLY A 297 -8.83 -0.96 3.92
CA GLY A 297 -7.93 0.19 3.97
C GLY A 297 -8.54 1.50 3.50
N PRO A 298 -9.23 1.57 2.35
CA PRO A 298 -9.88 2.79 1.90
C PRO A 298 -10.95 3.33 2.86
N ARG A 299 -11.64 2.47 3.63
CA ARG A 299 -12.62 2.88 4.65
C ARG A 299 -11.95 3.53 5.84
N ILE A 300 -10.91 2.90 6.37
CA ILE A 300 -10.11 3.47 7.48
C ILE A 300 -9.52 4.81 7.05
N ASN A 301 -8.87 4.86 5.88
CA ASN A 301 -8.29 6.08 5.33
C ASN A 301 -9.31 7.19 5.05
N ALA A 302 -10.59 6.87 4.84
CA ALA A 302 -11.63 7.86 4.60
C ALA A 302 -11.88 8.74 5.83
N GLY A 303 -11.70 8.22 7.04
CA GLY A 303 -11.74 8.99 8.28
C GLY A 303 -10.81 10.20 8.25
N GLY A 304 -9.54 10.00 7.87
CA GLY A 304 -8.53 11.06 7.75
C GLY A 304 -8.67 11.95 6.50
N ARG A 305 -9.57 11.62 5.56
CA ARG A 305 -9.76 12.40 4.33
C ARG A 305 -10.98 13.31 4.37
N VAL A 306 -12.11 12.79 4.79
CA VAL A 306 -13.41 13.50 4.74
C VAL A 306 -14.18 13.45 6.07
N GLY A 307 -13.74 12.62 7.01
CA GLY A 307 -14.40 12.37 8.28
C GLY A 307 -13.55 12.69 9.50
N LYS A 308 -13.60 11.80 10.49
CA LYS A 308 -12.91 11.90 11.77
C LYS A 308 -11.66 11.01 11.78
N CYS A 309 -10.50 11.61 11.94
CA CYS A 309 -9.19 10.96 11.85
C CYS A 309 -9.01 9.79 12.84
N SER A 310 -9.54 9.90 14.06
CA SER A 310 -9.38 8.89 15.10
C SER A 310 -10.24 7.63 14.94
N HIS A 311 -11.21 7.63 13.98
CA HIS A 311 -12.17 6.52 13.87
C HIS A 311 -11.50 5.18 13.50
N GLY A 312 -10.46 5.20 12.67
CA GLY A 312 -9.72 3.99 12.30
C GLY A 312 -9.06 3.32 13.51
N ALA A 313 -8.27 4.06 14.26
CA ALA A 313 -7.61 3.55 15.47
C ALA A 313 -8.64 3.12 16.53
N ASN A 314 -9.66 3.95 16.77
CA ASN A 314 -10.73 3.64 17.72
C ASN A 314 -11.49 2.36 17.37
N LEU A 315 -11.76 2.11 16.09
CA LEU A 315 -12.42 0.90 15.62
C LEU A 315 -11.58 -0.34 15.91
N LEU A 316 -10.28 -0.29 15.58
CA LEU A 316 -9.37 -1.43 15.73
C LEU A 316 -9.04 -1.75 17.19
N LEU A 317 -9.16 -0.77 18.09
CA LEU A 317 -9.00 -0.92 19.55
C LEU A 317 -10.27 -1.38 20.26
N ASN A 318 -11.44 -1.12 19.67
CA ASN A 318 -12.71 -1.27 20.39
C ASN A 318 -13.08 -2.74 20.62
N LYS A 319 -13.65 -3.01 21.81
CA LYS A 319 -14.13 -4.35 22.22
C LYS A 319 -15.67 -4.43 22.30
N ASP A 320 -16.38 -3.30 22.18
CA ASP A 320 -17.85 -3.25 22.20
C ASP A 320 -18.43 -3.44 20.78
N PRO A 321 -19.27 -4.47 20.55
CA PRO A 321 -19.86 -4.72 19.23
C PRO A 321 -20.72 -3.58 18.69
N LYS A 322 -21.50 -2.91 19.53
CA LYS A 322 -22.39 -1.80 19.10
C LYS A 322 -21.57 -0.61 18.65
N LYS A 323 -20.55 -0.24 19.43
CA LYS A 323 -19.65 0.86 19.10
C LYS A 323 -18.80 0.54 17.86
N SER A 324 -18.34 -0.72 17.70
CA SER A 324 -17.63 -1.15 16.51
C SER A 324 -18.48 -1.03 15.25
N TYR A 325 -19.76 -1.43 15.31
CA TYR A 325 -20.68 -1.30 14.19
C TYR A 325 -20.91 0.17 13.82
N SER A 326 -21.12 1.06 14.80
CA SER A 326 -21.29 2.51 14.56
C SER A 326 -20.04 3.09 13.86
N LEU A 327 -18.84 2.86 14.42
CA LEU A 327 -17.58 3.37 13.85
C LEU A 327 -17.32 2.86 12.43
N ALA A 328 -17.54 1.57 12.20
CA ALA A 328 -17.32 0.97 10.89
C ALA A 328 -18.36 1.45 9.85
N SER A 329 -19.61 1.69 10.26
CA SER A 329 -20.65 2.26 9.40
C SER A 329 -20.34 3.70 9.03
N GLU A 330 -19.87 4.52 9.97
CA GLU A 330 -19.41 5.89 9.69
C GLU A 330 -18.23 5.91 8.72
N LEU A 331 -17.26 5.01 8.90
CA LEU A 331 -16.12 4.87 7.98
C LEU A 331 -16.55 4.44 6.57
N ASP A 332 -17.55 3.57 6.45
CA ASP A 332 -18.12 3.19 5.15
C ASP A 332 -18.82 4.38 4.48
N GLN A 333 -19.59 5.16 5.23
CA GLN A 333 -20.22 6.39 4.75
C GLN A 333 -19.19 7.41 4.27
N PHE A 334 -18.13 7.67 5.05
CA PHE A 334 -17.02 8.56 4.64
C PHE A 334 -16.32 8.05 3.38
N ASN A 335 -16.18 6.74 3.22
CA ASN A 335 -15.59 6.17 2.01
C ASN A 335 -16.49 6.37 0.77
N GLU A 336 -17.81 6.26 0.90
CA GLU A 336 -18.74 6.57 -0.19
C GLU A 336 -18.72 8.08 -0.53
N GLU A 337 -18.73 8.96 0.46
CA GLU A 337 -18.58 10.40 0.26
C GLU A 337 -17.27 10.73 -0.48
N ARG A 338 -16.15 10.16 -0.03
CA ARG A 338 -14.86 10.31 -0.70
C ARG A 338 -14.93 9.88 -2.18
N LYS A 339 -15.59 8.74 -2.50
CA LYS A 339 -15.74 8.26 -3.88
C LYS A 339 -16.54 9.23 -4.74
N ILE A 340 -17.60 9.82 -4.19
CA ILE A 340 -18.42 10.82 -4.87
C ILE A 340 -17.59 12.06 -5.17
N LEU A 341 -16.92 12.63 -4.16
CA LEU A 341 -16.05 13.80 -4.32
C LEU A 341 -14.95 13.55 -5.35
N GLU A 342 -14.32 12.38 -5.30
CA GLU A 342 -13.27 11.96 -6.24
C GLU A 342 -13.80 11.84 -7.68
N SER A 343 -14.96 11.20 -7.87
CA SER A 343 -15.58 11.03 -9.18
C SER A 343 -15.96 12.37 -9.80
N ASN A 344 -16.60 13.24 -9.00
CA ASN A 344 -17.03 14.56 -9.46
C ASN A 344 -15.83 15.42 -9.87
N LEU A 345 -14.78 15.47 -9.04
CA LEU A 345 -13.57 16.23 -9.36
C LEU A 345 -12.86 15.69 -10.60
N LEU A 346 -12.75 14.35 -10.72
CA LEU A 346 -12.13 13.72 -11.88
C LEU A 346 -12.89 14.04 -13.17
N GLN A 347 -14.22 13.95 -13.17
CA GLN A 347 -15.05 14.29 -14.31
C GLN A 347 -14.94 15.78 -14.68
N LYS A 348 -15.00 16.67 -13.69
CA LYS A 348 -14.82 18.10 -13.90
C LYS A 348 -13.50 18.38 -14.61
N ILE A 349 -12.39 17.89 -14.08
CA ILE A 349 -11.06 18.09 -14.65
C ILE A 349 -10.99 17.50 -16.08
N LEU A 350 -11.50 16.30 -16.33
CA LEU A 350 -11.46 15.70 -17.68
C LEU A 350 -12.27 16.47 -18.71
N ASN A 351 -13.36 17.14 -18.31
CA ASN A 351 -14.17 17.96 -19.20
C ASN A 351 -13.49 19.31 -19.50
N GLU A 352 -12.81 19.90 -18.51
CA GLU A 352 -12.14 21.19 -18.63
C GLU A 352 -10.76 21.09 -19.32
N THR A 353 -10.06 19.93 -19.20
CA THR A 353 -8.69 19.74 -19.69
C THR A 353 -8.57 19.47 -21.20
N LYS A 354 -9.62 19.58 -21.99
CA LYS A 354 -9.54 19.39 -23.47
C LYS A 354 -8.52 20.32 -24.15
N THR A 355 -8.08 21.39 -23.48
CA THR A 355 -7.19 22.43 -24.02
C THR A 355 -5.73 22.37 -23.54
N ASN A 356 -5.39 21.61 -22.48
CA ASN A 356 -4.05 21.60 -21.87
C ASN A 356 -3.37 20.23 -21.87
N VAL A 357 -3.74 19.34 -22.80
CA VAL A 357 -3.21 17.96 -22.83
C VAL A 357 -1.75 17.88 -23.31
N ASP A 358 -1.23 18.93 -23.93
CA ASP A 358 0.11 18.92 -24.56
C ASP A 358 1.25 19.22 -23.56
N ASP A 359 0.96 19.82 -22.40
CA ASP A 359 1.99 20.07 -21.40
C ASP A 359 2.60 18.75 -20.89
N PRO A 360 3.94 18.67 -20.76
CA PRO A 360 4.61 17.45 -20.30
C PRO A 360 4.34 17.13 -18.83
N VAL A 361 4.03 18.14 -18.01
CA VAL A 361 3.58 18.04 -16.63
C VAL A 361 2.22 18.71 -16.52
N LEU A 362 1.19 17.98 -16.12
CA LEU A 362 -0.15 18.54 -15.93
C LEU A 362 -0.25 19.21 -14.56
N ILE A 363 -0.38 20.53 -14.54
CA ILE A 363 -0.54 21.30 -13.30
C ILE A 363 -1.87 22.07 -13.40
N LEU A 364 -2.78 21.78 -12.47
CA LEU A 364 -4.10 22.39 -12.44
C LEU A 364 -4.41 22.89 -11.04
N SER A 365 -5.11 24.00 -10.96
CA SER A 365 -5.57 24.59 -9.71
C SER A 365 -7.07 24.89 -9.77
N GLY A 366 -7.74 24.82 -8.62
CA GLY A 366 -9.15 25.13 -8.56
C GLY A 366 -9.64 25.43 -7.15
N LYS A 367 -10.63 26.34 -7.07
CA LYS A 367 -11.33 26.64 -5.82
C LYS A 367 -12.29 25.51 -5.45
N ASN A 368 -12.50 25.31 -4.16
CA ASN A 368 -13.40 24.30 -3.61
C ASN A 368 -13.04 22.84 -3.97
N TRP A 369 -11.80 22.56 -4.35
CA TRP A 369 -11.31 21.20 -4.46
C TRP A 369 -11.01 20.65 -3.08
N HIS A 370 -11.59 19.51 -2.74
CA HIS A 370 -11.38 18.94 -1.42
C HIS A 370 -9.97 18.37 -1.26
N GLU A 371 -9.15 18.92 -0.35
CA GLU A 371 -7.74 18.55 -0.12
C GLU A 371 -7.53 17.04 0.11
N GLY A 372 -8.48 16.38 0.80
CA GLY A 372 -8.40 14.94 1.08
C GLY A 372 -8.51 14.04 -0.16
N VAL A 373 -8.98 14.57 -1.33
CA VAL A 373 -9.17 13.76 -2.55
C VAL A 373 -8.27 14.17 -3.72
N ILE A 374 -7.69 15.38 -3.73
CA ILE A 374 -6.84 15.84 -4.86
C ILE A 374 -5.70 14.86 -5.15
N GLY A 375 -5.08 14.26 -4.13
CA GLY A 375 -4.00 13.31 -4.32
C GLY A 375 -4.43 12.00 -4.99
N ILE A 376 -5.67 11.55 -4.76
CA ILE A 376 -6.24 10.36 -5.40
C ILE A 376 -6.57 10.69 -6.86
N VAL A 377 -7.17 11.85 -7.11
CA VAL A 377 -7.51 12.31 -8.47
C VAL A 377 -6.22 12.52 -9.29
N ALA A 378 -5.18 13.11 -8.70
CA ALA A 378 -3.87 13.26 -9.34
C ALA A 378 -3.28 11.89 -9.75
N ALA A 379 -3.38 10.87 -8.88
CA ALA A 379 -2.92 9.52 -9.20
C ALA A 379 -3.70 8.92 -10.38
N ARG A 380 -5.03 9.04 -10.41
CA ARG A 380 -5.85 8.54 -11.52
C ARG A 380 -5.58 9.25 -12.85
N LEU A 381 -5.40 10.58 -12.80
CA LEU A 381 -5.04 11.36 -13.99
C LEU A 381 -3.64 10.95 -14.49
N LYS A 382 -2.67 10.81 -13.59
CA LYS A 382 -1.32 10.32 -13.92
C LYS A 382 -1.38 8.96 -14.63
N ASP A 383 -2.17 8.01 -14.11
CA ASP A 383 -2.30 6.67 -14.72
C ASP A 383 -2.98 6.73 -16.09
N LYS A 384 -3.99 7.59 -16.25
CA LYS A 384 -4.74 7.76 -17.49
C LYS A 384 -3.91 8.47 -18.57
N LEU A 385 -3.18 9.54 -18.20
CA LEU A 385 -2.47 10.41 -19.14
C LEU A 385 -0.99 10.03 -19.31
N ASN A 386 -0.46 9.17 -18.45
CA ASN A 386 0.95 8.78 -18.40
C ASN A 386 1.93 9.95 -18.34
N LYS A 387 1.63 10.93 -17.50
CA LYS A 387 2.49 12.10 -17.24
C LYS A 387 2.40 12.52 -15.77
N PRO A 388 3.38 13.24 -15.25
CA PRO A 388 3.28 13.81 -13.90
C PRO A 388 2.05 14.73 -13.79
N VAL A 389 1.35 14.64 -12.66
CA VAL A 389 0.14 15.42 -12.38
C VAL A 389 0.24 16.09 -11.02
N ILE A 390 -0.04 17.37 -10.98
CA ILE A 390 -0.08 18.19 -9.77
C ILE A 390 -1.43 18.88 -9.71
N LEU A 391 -2.19 18.64 -8.64
CA LEU A 391 -3.46 19.29 -8.40
C LEU A 391 -3.35 20.19 -7.18
N ILE A 392 -3.81 21.43 -7.31
CA ILE A 392 -3.70 22.48 -6.29
C ILE A 392 -5.11 22.92 -5.88
N SER A 393 -5.46 22.67 -4.62
CA SER A 393 -6.67 23.21 -4.00
C SER A 393 -6.40 24.64 -3.54
N LEU A 394 -7.23 25.58 -3.98
CA LEU A 394 -7.09 27.00 -3.65
C LEU A 394 -8.03 27.37 -2.50
N GLU A 395 -7.45 27.93 -1.43
CA GLU A 395 -8.17 28.48 -0.28
C GLU A 395 -7.51 29.79 0.12
N ASN A 396 -8.30 30.88 0.11
CA ASN A 396 -7.81 32.27 0.29
C ASN A 396 -6.63 32.55 -0.67
N ASP A 397 -5.48 33.00 -0.16
CA ASP A 397 -4.28 33.31 -0.94
C ASP A 397 -3.26 32.15 -1.07
N ILE A 398 -3.62 30.97 -0.54
CA ILE A 398 -2.73 29.81 -0.47
C ILE A 398 -3.32 28.64 -1.26
N GLY A 399 -2.48 27.98 -2.04
CA GLY A 399 -2.78 26.70 -2.66
C GLY A 399 -2.13 25.55 -1.88
N LYS A 400 -2.89 24.48 -1.59
CA LYS A 400 -2.37 23.20 -1.11
C LYS A 400 -2.35 22.19 -2.23
N ALA A 401 -1.21 21.62 -2.52
CA ALA A 401 -0.98 20.77 -3.68
C ALA A 401 -0.71 19.32 -3.32
N SER A 402 -1.13 18.43 -4.23
CA SER A 402 -0.73 17.05 -4.24
C SER A 402 -0.21 16.65 -5.62
N ALA A 403 1.00 16.11 -5.64
CA ALA A 403 1.72 15.71 -6.84
C ALA A 403 1.82 14.19 -6.95
N ARG A 404 1.72 13.67 -8.18
CA ARG A 404 1.95 12.26 -8.51
C ARG A 404 2.78 12.19 -9.79
N SER A 405 3.83 11.36 -9.76
CA SER A 405 4.80 11.27 -10.84
C SER A 405 4.79 9.93 -11.57
N ILE A 406 5.54 9.88 -12.65
CA ILE A 406 5.84 8.68 -13.43
C ILE A 406 7.31 8.30 -13.24
N THR A 407 7.66 7.07 -13.59
CA THR A 407 9.06 6.62 -13.60
C THR A 407 9.89 7.52 -14.50
N GLY A 408 11.08 7.91 -14.03
CA GLY A 408 11.98 8.80 -14.75
C GLY A 408 11.85 10.29 -14.38
N PHE A 409 10.84 10.71 -13.60
CA PHE A 409 10.71 12.08 -13.13
C PHE A 409 10.53 12.14 -11.61
N ASP A 410 11.58 12.54 -10.91
CA ASP A 410 11.57 12.68 -9.45
C ASP A 410 10.87 13.98 -9.02
N ILE A 411 9.58 13.86 -8.67
CA ILE A 411 8.78 15.02 -8.25
C ILE A 411 9.17 15.53 -6.87
N GLY A 412 9.70 14.68 -6.00
CA GLY A 412 10.18 15.08 -4.68
C GLY A 412 11.33 16.07 -4.79
N SER A 413 12.34 15.75 -5.60
CA SER A 413 13.48 16.63 -5.87
C SER A 413 13.05 17.97 -6.48
N VAL A 414 12.03 17.97 -7.36
CA VAL A 414 11.48 19.20 -7.96
C VAL A 414 10.85 20.08 -6.89
N ILE A 415 10.04 19.48 -5.98
CA ILE A 415 9.38 20.22 -4.89
C ILE A 415 10.41 20.79 -3.91
N ILE A 416 11.41 19.99 -3.51
CA ILE A 416 12.48 20.44 -2.60
C ILE A 416 13.25 21.61 -3.23
N SER A 417 13.68 21.51 -4.49
CA SER A 417 14.38 22.61 -5.19
C SER A 417 13.52 23.86 -5.29
N ALA A 418 12.24 23.72 -5.61
CA ALA A 418 11.32 24.86 -5.69
C ALA A 418 11.10 25.53 -4.31
N THR A 419 11.17 24.76 -3.23
CA THR A 419 11.09 25.30 -1.85
C THR A 419 12.39 26.08 -1.52
N GLN A 420 13.55 25.54 -1.87
CA GLN A 420 14.84 26.21 -1.69
C GLN A 420 14.95 27.52 -2.49
N GLU A 421 14.32 27.58 -3.68
CA GLU A 421 14.23 28.79 -4.50
C GLU A 421 13.12 29.76 -4.06
N ASN A 422 12.48 29.54 -2.91
CA ASN A 422 11.37 30.36 -2.36
C ASN A 422 10.17 30.52 -3.34
N ILE A 423 9.98 29.57 -4.25
CA ILE A 423 8.79 29.48 -5.11
C ILE A 423 7.63 28.88 -4.31
N LEU A 424 7.92 27.92 -3.45
CA LEU A 424 6.96 27.28 -2.56
C LEU A 424 7.12 27.78 -1.12
N ILE A 425 6.03 27.79 -0.35
CA ILE A 425 6.05 28.15 1.08
C ILE A 425 6.74 27.01 1.87
N LYS A 426 6.30 25.78 1.63
CA LYS A 426 6.85 24.54 2.17
C LYS A 426 6.45 23.38 1.29
N GLY A 427 7.24 22.35 1.27
CA GLY A 427 6.91 21.15 0.49
C GLY A 427 7.93 20.04 0.69
N GLY A 428 7.51 18.83 0.33
CA GLY A 428 8.36 17.64 0.38
C GLY A 428 7.71 16.48 -0.35
N GLY A 429 8.42 15.38 -0.42
CA GLY A 429 7.92 14.18 -1.08
C GLY A 429 9.04 13.23 -1.46
N HIS A 430 8.65 12.21 -2.18
CA HIS A 430 9.52 11.16 -2.71
C HIS A 430 9.44 11.14 -4.24
N LYS A 431 10.23 10.31 -4.88
CA LYS A 431 10.32 10.21 -6.35
C LYS A 431 8.96 10.18 -7.06
N MET A 432 7.96 9.47 -6.49
CA MET A 432 6.67 9.23 -7.14
C MET A 432 5.52 10.08 -6.64
N ALA A 433 5.67 10.76 -5.51
CA ALA A 433 4.59 11.53 -4.88
C ALA A 433 5.15 12.66 -4.01
N GLY A 434 4.40 13.76 -3.89
CA GLY A 434 4.75 14.85 -3.00
C GLY A 434 3.57 15.77 -2.71
N GLY A 435 3.76 16.68 -1.79
CA GLY A 435 2.81 17.70 -1.42
C GLY A 435 3.51 19.00 -1.08
N PHE A 436 2.82 20.13 -1.29
CA PHE A 436 3.38 21.45 -0.98
C PHE A 436 2.30 22.50 -0.76
N SER A 437 2.71 23.62 -0.17
CA SER A 437 1.91 24.83 -0.07
C SER A 437 2.55 25.94 -0.92
N ILE A 438 1.73 26.71 -1.62
CA ILE A 438 2.18 27.73 -2.56
C ILE A 438 1.27 28.97 -2.46
N LYS A 439 1.83 30.17 -2.62
CA LYS A 439 1.03 31.38 -2.84
C LYS A 439 0.41 31.35 -4.24
N ILE A 440 -0.83 31.81 -4.38
CA ILE A 440 -1.54 31.81 -5.67
C ILE A 440 -0.73 32.53 -6.75
N GLU A 441 -0.11 33.67 -6.42
CA GLU A 441 0.74 34.48 -7.31
C GLU A 441 1.95 33.70 -7.88
N ASN A 442 2.41 32.64 -7.20
CA ASN A 442 3.58 31.86 -7.61
C ASN A 442 3.22 30.62 -8.45
N ILE A 443 1.94 30.33 -8.70
CA ILE A 443 1.53 29.09 -9.41
C ILE A 443 2.14 29.03 -10.81
N ASP A 444 2.08 30.11 -11.58
CA ASP A 444 2.65 30.14 -12.94
C ASP A 444 4.18 30.06 -12.92
N LYS A 445 4.83 30.65 -11.92
CA LYS A 445 6.28 30.52 -11.71
C LYS A 445 6.67 29.07 -11.44
N PHE A 446 5.91 28.38 -10.59
CA PHE A 446 6.10 26.96 -10.31
C PHE A 446 5.82 26.08 -11.53
N LYS A 447 4.75 26.36 -12.30
CA LYS A 447 4.43 25.64 -13.54
C LYS A 447 5.60 25.69 -14.51
N ASN A 448 6.13 26.88 -14.80
CA ASN A 448 7.28 27.05 -15.68
C ASN A 448 8.54 26.35 -15.15
N PHE A 449 8.77 26.40 -13.83
CA PHE A 449 9.87 25.72 -13.18
C PHE A 449 9.78 24.19 -13.36
N ALA A 450 8.64 23.60 -13.07
CA ALA A 450 8.43 22.14 -13.16
C ALA A 450 8.54 21.64 -14.61
N ILE A 451 7.98 22.38 -15.59
CA ILE A 451 8.06 22.04 -17.02
C ILE A 451 9.52 22.11 -17.50
N ARG A 452 10.28 23.16 -17.10
CA ARG A 452 11.68 23.28 -17.44
C ARG A 452 12.50 22.11 -16.87
N ARG A 453 12.29 21.73 -15.60
CA ARG A 453 12.93 20.59 -14.96
C ARG A 453 12.60 19.28 -15.69
N PHE A 454 11.36 19.10 -16.11
CA PHE A 454 10.94 17.92 -16.88
C PHE A 454 11.66 17.88 -18.23
N LYS A 455 11.73 18.97 -18.98
CA LYS A 455 12.40 19.03 -20.29
C LYS A 455 13.89 18.72 -20.21
N ASN A 456 14.55 19.11 -19.12
CA ASN A 456 15.99 18.89 -18.92
C ASN A 456 16.35 17.42 -18.59
N ILE A 457 15.39 16.59 -18.20
CA ILE A 457 15.63 15.17 -17.84
C ILE A 457 15.40 14.24 -19.03
N ASN A 458 14.88 14.74 -20.14
CA ASN A 458 14.11 13.99 -21.12
C ASN A 458 14.84 13.50 -22.36
N GLU A 459 15.80 12.62 -22.21
CA GLU A 459 16.13 11.80 -23.40
C GLU A 459 15.48 10.39 -23.37
N ASP A 460 14.97 9.91 -22.22
CA ASP A 460 14.61 8.49 -22.03
C ASP A 460 13.23 8.15 -21.43
N ILE A 461 12.29 9.10 -21.31
CA ILE A 461 10.94 8.69 -20.88
C ILE A 461 10.22 8.03 -22.07
N SER A 462 10.32 6.70 -22.15
CA SER A 462 9.69 5.94 -23.22
C SER A 462 8.16 6.15 -23.20
N LYS A 463 7.60 6.55 -24.35
CA LYS A 463 6.15 6.69 -24.55
C LYS A 463 5.43 5.33 -24.48
N GLU A 464 6.16 4.22 -24.55
CA GLU A 464 5.62 2.86 -24.52
C GLU A 464 5.58 2.30 -23.10
N LYS A 465 4.40 1.84 -22.68
CA LYS A 465 4.26 1.04 -21.44
C LYS A 465 4.35 -0.44 -21.81
N PRO A 466 5.46 -1.13 -21.58
CA PRO A 466 5.55 -2.56 -21.84
C PRO A 466 4.65 -3.35 -20.89
N ILE A 467 4.08 -4.45 -21.37
CA ILE A 467 3.51 -5.50 -20.52
C ILE A 467 4.52 -6.62 -20.43
N PHE A 468 4.95 -6.93 -19.22
CA PHE A 468 5.81 -8.08 -18.94
C PHE A 468 4.95 -9.28 -18.58
N LEU A 469 5.11 -10.36 -19.33
CA LEU A 469 4.39 -11.62 -19.19
C LEU A 469 5.31 -12.67 -18.58
N ASP A 470 4.79 -13.48 -17.69
CA ASP A 470 5.55 -14.54 -17.03
C ASP A 470 5.60 -15.81 -17.89
N ASP A 471 4.53 -16.12 -18.62
CA ASP A 471 4.52 -17.23 -19.60
C ASP A 471 3.36 -17.08 -20.61
N VAL A 472 3.35 -17.97 -21.62
CA VAL A 472 2.24 -18.18 -22.53
C VAL A 472 1.55 -19.49 -22.15
N ILE A 473 0.24 -19.45 -21.91
CA ILE A 473 -0.51 -20.62 -21.46
C ILE A 473 -1.60 -21.00 -22.47
N SER A 474 -1.97 -22.29 -22.48
CA SER A 474 -3.10 -22.75 -23.29
C SER A 474 -4.43 -22.31 -22.69
N PRO A 475 -5.49 -22.15 -23.51
CA PRO A 475 -6.84 -21.89 -22.98
C PRO A 475 -7.30 -22.95 -21.98
N SER A 476 -7.00 -24.23 -22.19
CA SER A 476 -7.31 -25.36 -21.29
C SER A 476 -6.64 -25.28 -19.92
N ALA A 477 -5.56 -24.50 -19.77
CA ALA A 477 -4.91 -24.27 -18.49
C ALA A 477 -5.73 -23.39 -17.53
N ILE A 478 -6.78 -22.71 -18.00
CA ILE A 478 -7.62 -21.87 -17.13
C ILE A 478 -8.56 -22.75 -16.30
N ASN A 479 -8.01 -23.33 -15.26
CA ASN A 479 -8.73 -24.23 -14.34
C ASN A 479 -8.25 -24.04 -12.90
N LEU A 480 -8.94 -24.68 -11.95
CA LEU A 480 -8.67 -24.51 -10.51
C LEU A 480 -7.29 -25.10 -10.12
N GLU A 481 -6.87 -26.18 -10.75
CA GLU A 481 -5.56 -26.80 -10.48
C GLU A 481 -4.43 -25.82 -10.80
N PHE A 482 -4.45 -25.24 -12.00
CA PHE A 482 -3.45 -24.26 -12.42
C PHE A 482 -3.49 -22.99 -11.56
N PHE A 483 -4.69 -22.49 -11.23
CA PHE A 483 -4.84 -21.37 -10.32
C PHE A 483 -4.19 -21.66 -8.96
N ASN A 484 -4.40 -22.83 -8.39
CA ASN A 484 -3.81 -23.22 -7.11
C ASN A 484 -2.28 -23.30 -7.18
N LYS A 485 -1.70 -23.80 -8.28
CA LYS A 485 -0.24 -23.78 -8.50
C LYS A 485 0.32 -22.37 -8.49
N VAL A 486 -0.33 -21.44 -9.20
CA VAL A 486 0.07 -20.02 -9.21
C VAL A 486 -0.12 -19.40 -7.82
N ALA A 487 -1.20 -19.74 -7.12
CA ALA A 487 -1.52 -19.21 -5.79
C ALA A 487 -0.51 -19.62 -4.70
N LEU A 488 0.29 -20.67 -4.89
CA LEU A 488 1.40 -21.03 -3.99
C LEU A 488 2.38 -19.85 -3.79
N LEU A 489 2.56 -19.01 -4.82
CA LEU A 489 3.44 -17.87 -4.75
C LEU A 489 2.82 -16.66 -4.07
N SER A 490 1.53 -16.71 -3.68
CA SER A 490 0.88 -15.62 -2.91
C SER A 490 1.52 -15.50 -1.50
N PRO A 491 1.42 -14.34 -0.85
CA PRO A 491 0.68 -13.11 -1.20
C PRO A 491 1.37 -12.28 -2.30
N PHE A 492 0.56 -11.72 -3.22
CA PHE A 492 1.05 -10.88 -4.31
C PHE A 492 0.91 -9.40 -3.97
N GLY A 493 1.89 -8.58 -4.35
CA GLY A 493 1.93 -7.14 -4.10
C GLY A 493 3.28 -6.54 -4.50
N PRO A 494 3.67 -5.39 -3.98
CA PRO A 494 5.00 -4.84 -4.22
C PRO A 494 6.08 -5.87 -3.87
N GLY A 495 7.14 -5.95 -4.65
CA GLY A 495 8.21 -6.95 -4.48
C GLY A 495 7.85 -8.40 -4.89
N ASN A 496 6.56 -8.73 -5.00
CA ASN A 496 6.08 -10.03 -5.51
C ASN A 496 4.84 -9.83 -6.38
N PRO A 497 4.97 -9.33 -7.61
CA PRO A 497 3.83 -9.03 -8.46
C PRO A 497 3.06 -10.30 -8.87
N GLU A 498 1.73 -10.15 -9.02
CA GLU A 498 0.87 -11.22 -9.50
C GLU A 498 1.26 -11.63 -10.92
N PRO A 499 1.42 -12.95 -11.20
CA PRO A 499 1.82 -13.42 -12.52
C PRO A 499 0.85 -13.00 -13.61
N LYS A 500 1.41 -12.59 -14.75
CA LYS A 500 0.67 -12.26 -15.97
C LYS A 500 1.00 -13.24 -17.07
N PHE A 501 -0.04 -13.68 -17.77
CA PHE A 501 0.06 -14.66 -18.82
C PHE A 501 -0.47 -14.11 -20.14
N ALA A 502 0.02 -14.66 -21.25
CA ALA A 502 -0.63 -14.54 -22.53
C ALA A 502 -1.40 -15.81 -22.88
N ILE A 503 -2.50 -15.67 -23.62
CA ILE A 503 -3.23 -16.76 -24.24
C ILE A 503 -3.39 -16.41 -25.72
N GLU A 504 -2.98 -17.33 -26.58
CA GLU A 504 -2.96 -17.09 -28.01
C GLU A 504 -4.13 -17.71 -28.76
N ASN A 505 -4.40 -17.13 -29.94
CA ASN A 505 -5.28 -17.72 -30.97
C ASN A 505 -6.72 -17.96 -30.48
N LEU A 506 -7.31 -16.96 -29.85
CA LEU A 506 -8.67 -16.98 -29.34
C LEU A 506 -9.68 -16.36 -30.33
N LYS A 507 -10.94 -16.74 -30.20
CA LYS A 507 -12.10 -16.12 -30.86
C LYS A 507 -13.15 -15.72 -29.84
N THR A 508 -13.87 -14.64 -30.07
CA THR A 508 -14.99 -14.25 -29.21
C THR A 508 -16.25 -15.04 -29.60
N ILE A 509 -16.80 -15.80 -28.65
CA ILE A 509 -18.14 -16.42 -28.80
C ILE A 509 -19.21 -15.40 -28.42
N ASN A 510 -19.06 -14.78 -27.23
CA ASN A 510 -20.03 -13.85 -26.69
C ASN A 510 -19.36 -12.78 -25.84
N GLY A 511 -19.89 -11.57 -25.87
CA GLY A 511 -19.48 -10.46 -25.01
C GLY A 511 -20.68 -9.69 -24.49
N LYS A 512 -20.66 -9.28 -23.22
CA LYS A 512 -21.73 -8.47 -22.62
C LYS A 512 -21.18 -7.43 -21.63
N ILE A 513 -21.88 -6.29 -21.58
CA ILE A 513 -21.59 -5.24 -20.60
C ILE A 513 -22.15 -5.65 -19.23
N VAL A 514 -21.33 -5.51 -18.18
CA VAL A 514 -21.73 -5.73 -16.80
C VAL A 514 -21.38 -4.49 -15.94
N ALA A 515 -22.24 -4.21 -14.96
CA ALA A 515 -22.11 -3.03 -14.08
C ALA A 515 -21.87 -1.71 -14.86
N LYS A 516 -22.42 -1.56 -16.07
CA LYS A 516 -22.33 -0.38 -16.95
C LYS A 516 -20.90 0.02 -17.40
N LYS A 517 -19.85 -0.66 -16.97
CA LYS A 517 -18.45 -0.24 -17.21
C LYS A 517 -17.47 -1.38 -17.50
N HIS A 518 -17.84 -2.63 -17.25
CA HIS A 518 -16.98 -3.80 -17.49
C HIS A 518 -17.54 -4.66 -18.62
N ILE A 519 -16.68 -5.47 -19.22
CA ILE A 519 -17.08 -6.43 -20.23
C ILE A 519 -16.74 -7.83 -19.76
N LYS A 520 -17.77 -8.70 -19.65
CA LYS A 520 -17.58 -10.15 -19.55
C LYS A 520 -17.66 -10.75 -20.94
N SER A 521 -16.70 -11.60 -21.27
CA SER A 521 -16.70 -12.33 -22.53
C SER A 521 -16.41 -13.81 -22.36
N THR A 522 -16.89 -14.59 -23.31
CA THR A 522 -16.59 -16.01 -23.46
C THR A 522 -15.77 -16.16 -24.74
N LEU A 523 -14.58 -16.74 -24.58
CA LEU A 523 -13.64 -16.91 -25.69
C LEU A 523 -13.43 -18.40 -25.95
N LEU A 524 -13.22 -18.75 -27.22
CA LEU A 524 -12.95 -20.09 -27.73
C LEU A 524 -11.48 -20.18 -28.14
N GLY A 525 -10.77 -21.14 -27.59
CA GLY A 525 -9.41 -21.50 -27.98
C GLY A 525 -9.38 -22.39 -29.21
N LYS A 526 -8.23 -22.48 -29.89
CA LYS A 526 -8.01 -23.43 -31.00
C LYS A 526 -8.13 -24.90 -30.55
N ASP A 527 -7.86 -25.18 -29.31
CA ASP A 527 -7.98 -26.49 -28.68
C ASP A 527 -9.43 -26.88 -28.32
N GLY A 528 -10.40 -26.03 -28.68
CA GLY A 528 -11.80 -26.21 -28.36
C GLY A 528 -12.19 -25.78 -26.95
N SER A 529 -11.24 -25.36 -26.13
CA SER A 529 -11.51 -24.92 -24.76
C SER A 529 -12.26 -23.60 -24.72
N ILE A 530 -13.21 -23.48 -23.78
CA ILE A 530 -14.00 -22.28 -23.55
C ILE A 530 -13.52 -21.62 -22.25
N ILE A 531 -13.13 -20.35 -22.34
CA ILE A 531 -12.67 -19.58 -21.20
C ILE A 531 -13.61 -18.41 -20.91
N LYS A 532 -13.90 -18.19 -19.62
CA LYS A 532 -14.64 -17.02 -19.14
C LYS A 532 -13.66 -15.92 -18.82
N THR A 533 -13.93 -14.72 -19.30
CA THR A 533 -13.03 -13.58 -19.13
C THR A 533 -13.78 -12.34 -18.68
N ILE A 534 -13.05 -11.41 -18.05
CA ILE A 534 -13.54 -10.08 -17.69
C ILE A 534 -12.49 -9.02 -18.02
N ALA A 535 -12.94 -7.93 -18.65
CA ALA A 535 -12.14 -6.73 -18.87
C ALA A 535 -12.75 -5.57 -18.06
N PHE A 536 -12.02 -5.12 -17.03
CA PHE A 536 -12.50 -4.07 -16.15
C PHE A 536 -12.40 -2.67 -16.78
N ASN A 537 -13.43 -1.83 -16.59
CA ASN A 537 -13.51 -0.44 -17.08
C ASN A 537 -13.20 -0.29 -18.57
N SER A 538 -13.71 -1.24 -19.37
CA SER A 538 -13.40 -1.35 -20.81
C SER A 538 -14.55 -0.92 -21.73
N VAL A 539 -15.70 -0.54 -21.20
CA VAL A 539 -16.80 0.04 -22.00
C VAL A 539 -16.31 1.36 -22.62
N ASN A 540 -16.62 1.59 -23.89
CA ASN A 540 -16.17 2.72 -24.70
C ASN A 540 -14.65 2.82 -24.86
N LYS A 541 -13.95 1.68 -24.86
CA LYS A 541 -12.54 1.57 -25.23
C LYS A 541 -12.38 0.53 -26.33
N ASP A 542 -11.34 0.64 -27.14
CA ASP A 542 -11.05 -0.26 -28.25
C ASP A 542 -11.07 -1.74 -27.84
N LEU A 543 -10.45 -2.05 -26.69
CA LEU A 543 -10.44 -3.38 -26.10
C LEU A 543 -11.86 -3.89 -25.81
N GLY A 544 -12.71 -3.04 -25.27
CA GLY A 544 -14.10 -3.38 -24.94
C GLY A 544 -14.95 -3.57 -26.18
N GLU A 545 -14.84 -2.69 -27.16
CA GLU A 545 -15.54 -2.81 -28.44
C GLU A 545 -15.12 -4.08 -29.19
N TYR A 546 -13.83 -4.43 -29.12
CA TYR A 546 -13.32 -5.64 -29.74
C TYR A 546 -13.93 -6.90 -29.13
N LEU A 547 -14.07 -6.96 -27.79
CA LEU A 547 -14.66 -8.10 -27.07
C LEU A 547 -16.18 -8.20 -27.23
N LEU A 548 -16.88 -7.08 -27.48
CA LEU A 548 -18.33 -7.08 -27.73
C LEU A 548 -18.70 -7.55 -29.13
N LYS A 549 -17.82 -7.34 -30.09
CA LYS A 549 -18.05 -7.76 -31.47
C LYS A 549 -17.74 -9.25 -31.64
N LYS A 550 -18.69 -10.01 -32.20
CA LYS A 550 -18.44 -11.40 -32.61
C LYS A 550 -17.40 -11.37 -33.72
N ASN A 551 -16.16 -11.70 -33.39
CA ASN A 551 -15.04 -11.58 -34.34
C ASN A 551 -14.50 -12.97 -34.67
N ASN A 552 -14.49 -13.29 -35.98
CA ASN A 552 -13.95 -14.55 -36.48
C ASN A 552 -12.41 -14.55 -36.62
N LYS A 553 -11.77 -13.38 -36.45
CA LYS A 553 -10.30 -13.27 -36.51
C LYS A 553 -9.71 -13.75 -35.19
N LEU A 554 -8.62 -14.49 -35.29
CA LEU A 554 -7.85 -14.92 -34.11
C LEU A 554 -7.12 -13.73 -33.47
N PHE A 555 -7.11 -13.70 -32.15
CA PHE A 555 -6.39 -12.69 -31.37
C PHE A 555 -5.77 -13.31 -30.12
N ASN A 556 -4.88 -12.58 -29.49
CA ASN A 556 -4.21 -12.95 -28.26
C ASN A 556 -4.64 -12.01 -27.13
N ILE A 557 -4.69 -12.51 -25.92
CA ILE A 557 -4.97 -11.72 -24.72
C ILE A 557 -3.79 -11.77 -23.76
N ALA A 558 -3.57 -10.70 -23.03
CA ALA A 558 -2.66 -10.61 -21.90
C ALA A 558 -3.44 -10.27 -20.63
N GLY A 559 -3.08 -10.90 -19.51
CA GLY A 559 -3.77 -10.65 -18.28
C GLY A 559 -3.39 -11.64 -17.18
N LYS A 560 -4.30 -11.87 -16.23
CA LYS A 560 -4.07 -12.70 -15.05
C LYS A 560 -5.27 -13.57 -14.69
N LEU A 561 -5.02 -14.59 -13.89
CA LEU A 561 -6.05 -15.46 -13.35
C LEU A 561 -6.82 -14.79 -12.21
N SER A 562 -8.08 -15.12 -12.06
CA SER A 562 -8.91 -14.70 -10.93
C SER A 562 -9.82 -15.84 -10.50
N LEU A 563 -9.90 -16.07 -9.20
CA LEU A 563 -10.86 -17.01 -8.63
C LEU A 563 -12.16 -16.26 -8.33
N ASN A 564 -13.24 -16.71 -8.91
CA ASN A 564 -14.59 -16.21 -8.64
C ASN A 564 -15.33 -17.25 -7.81
N GLU A 565 -15.56 -16.95 -6.54
CA GLU A 565 -16.29 -17.79 -5.61
C GLU A 565 -17.72 -17.25 -5.42
N TRP A 566 -18.70 -18.05 -5.82
CA TRP A 566 -20.11 -17.68 -5.71
C TRP A 566 -20.94 -18.89 -5.27
N ARG A 567 -21.67 -18.76 -4.15
CA ARG A 567 -22.54 -19.81 -3.60
C ARG A 567 -21.84 -21.18 -3.44
N GLY A 568 -20.59 -21.16 -2.97
CA GLY A 568 -19.81 -22.38 -2.75
C GLY A 568 -19.20 -23.00 -4.02
N GLN A 569 -19.42 -22.40 -5.18
CA GLN A 569 -18.74 -22.80 -6.43
C GLN A 569 -17.57 -21.89 -6.73
N SER A 570 -16.41 -22.47 -6.98
CA SER A 570 -15.19 -21.78 -7.38
C SER A 570 -14.97 -21.94 -8.88
N ASN A 571 -14.92 -20.82 -9.60
CA ASN A 571 -14.63 -20.79 -11.02
C ASN A 571 -13.44 -19.88 -11.30
N VAL A 572 -12.50 -20.34 -12.15
CA VAL A 572 -11.39 -19.50 -12.59
C VAL A 572 -11.82 -18.69 -13.82
N GLU A 573 -11.65 -17.39 -13.75
CA GLU A 573 -11.85 -16.45 -14.85
C GLU A 573 -10.50 -15.81 -15.20
N PHE A 574 -10.36 -15.32 -16.45
CA PHE A 574 -9.18 -14.58 -16.86
C PHE A 574 -9.49 -13.09 -16.94
N ILE A 575 -8.75 -12.29 -16.18
CA ILE A 575 -8.86 -10.82 -16.24
C ILE A 575 -8.01 -10.34 -17.40
N ILE A 576 -8.63 -9.73 -18.40
CA ILE A 576 -7.94 -9.20 -19.58
C ILE A 576 -7.41 -7.80 -19.29
N ASP A 577 -6.10 -7.62 -19.40
CA ASP A 577 -5.41 -6.33 -19.30
C ASP A 577 -5.23 -5.69 -20.69
N ASP A 578 -5.08 -6.52 -21.76
CA ASP A 578 -4.81 -6.07 -23.12
C ASP A 578 -5.11 -7.14 -24.17
N ILE A 579 -5.23 -6.70 -25.45
CA ILE A 579 -5.49 -7.56 -26.61
C ILE A 579 -4.47 -7.22 -27.71
N SER A 580 -3.93 -8.26 -28.36
CA SER A 580 -3.12 -8.13 -29.58
C SER A 580 -3.72 -8.95 -30.71
N VAL A 581 -3.91 -8.32 -31.86
CA VAL A 581 -4.42 -8.97 -33.09
C VAL A 581 -3.31 -9.51 -33.98
N ASN A 582 -2.05 -9.29 -33.63
CA ASN A 582 -0.86 -9.72 -34.36
C ASN A 582 0.00 -10.67 -33.54
N LYS A 583 0.61 -11.65 -34.18
CA LYS A 583 1.57 -12.57 -33.55
C LYS A 583 2.92 -11.88 -33.41
N ASN A 584 3.30 -11.32 -32.29
CA ASN A 584 4.73 -11.15 -32.01
C ASN A 584 4.93 -10.74 -30.55
N PHE A 585 5.34 -11.68 -29.72
CA PHE A 585 6.00 -11.40 -28.45
C PHE A 585 7.45 -11.01 -28.77
N LYS A 586 7.95 -9.95 -28.16
CA LYS A 586 9.37 -9.64 -28.20
C LYS A 586 10.09 -10.48 -27.14
N ASN A 587 11.06 -11.30 -27.57
CA ASN A 587 11.89 -12.10 -26.65
C ASN A 587 13.04 -11.30 -26.03
N THR A 588 13.19 -10.01 -26.36
CA THR A 588 14.25 -9.15 -25.86
C THR A 588 13.67 -7.94 -25.15
N VAL A 589 14.02 -7.81 -23.86
CA VAL A 589 13.78 -6.59 -23.07
C VAL A 589 14.77 -5.52 -23.56
N PRO A 590 14.34 -4.27 -23.85
CA PRO A 590 15.26 -3.18 -24.11
C PRO A 590 16.19 -2.95 -22.93
N SER A 591 17.46 -2.71 -23.18
CA SER A 591 18.50 -2.49 -22.14
C SER A 591 18.26 -1.27 -21.25
N SER A 592 17.32 -0.40 -21.58
CA SER A 592 16.95 0.81 -20.82
C SER A 592 15.88 0.58 -19.74
N ILE A 593 15.39 -0.66 -19.54
CA ILE A 593 14.34 -1.00 -18.55
C ILE A 593 14.87 -2.16 -17.68
N GLY A 594 15.97 -1.93 -16.97
CA GLY A 594 16.56 -2.84 -15.98
C GLY A 594 16.29 -2.37 -14.56
#